data_262e896cafab5f126d2e6bc9f95ceaa9
#
_entry.id   262e896cafab5f126d2e6bc9f95ceaa9
#
_cell.length_a   1.000
_cell.length_b   1.000
_cell.length_c   1.000
_cell.angle_alpha   90.00
_cell.angle_beta   90.00
_cell.angle_gamma   90.00
#
_symmetry.space_group_name_H-M   'P 1'
#
loop_
_entity.id
_entity.type
_entity.pdbx_description
1 polymer ?
#
loop_
_entity_poly.entity_id
_entity_poly.type
_entity_poly.pdbx_seq_one_letter_code
_entity_poly.pdbx_strand_id
1 'polypeptide(L)'
;MSTTPSAADAAEAAVAAIDNATAKDGSFSLELNQDQKDVRDWVHGFAADVMRPAAHEWDEREKTPWPIIQEAAKIGLYGYEALGQFYADPTGLTLPVVSEELFWGDAGIGLAILGTSLAVAAIFGQGTGEQIGEWIPRCFGTPDDVKVAAFCSSEPNAGSDVSAMRTTAKLDEAKGEWVINGQKAWATNGGIADVHVVVATVDRALGTRGQAAFIVPMSEAKGITEGTKVSKHGLRASHTADVFLDDCRVPAGYVLGGMEKLEERLARARERVAQREREGGKHSTRSNVSMATFERTRPAVGAQALGIARAAYEYALEYAKEREQFGRKIIENQAIAFTLARMKTEIDAARLLVWRASWMGRNGIPFENAEGSMSKLKAGEVAVWVTERAIQILGGNGYAREFPVERWHRDAKIYDIFEGTAEIQQLVIARAISGIHIP
;
A
#
# COMPACT_ATOMS: atom_id res chain seq x y z
N MET A 1 22.56 25.28 -25.39
CA MET A 1 22.83 24.46 -24.19
C MET A 1 21.50 24.25 -23.53
N SER A 2 20.87 23.10 -23.76
CA SER A 2 19.62 22.70 -23.08
C SER A 2 20.02 22.16 -21.70
N THR A 3 19.74 22.93 -20.66
CA THR A 3 19.93 22.46 -19.28
C THR A 3 18.84 21.43 -18.99
N THR A 4 19.22 20.19 -18.79
CA THR A 4 18.32 19.17 -18.23
C THR A 4 17.85 19.65 -16.86
N PRO A 5 16.54 19.65 -16.55
CA PRO A 5 16.04 20.08 -15.24
C PRO A 5 16.69 19.23 -14.14
N SER A 6 16.94 19.83 -12.98
CA SER A 6 17.42 19.07 -11.82
C SER A 6 16.33 18.10 -11.34
N ALA A 7 16.70 17.04 -10.62
CA ALA A 7 15.74 16.09 -10.03
C ALA A 7 14.74 16.80 -9.09
N ALA A 8 15.17 17.89 -8.44
CA ALA A 8 14.31 18.73 -7.61
C ALA A 8 13.27 19.50 -8.45
N ASP A 9 13.69 20.08 -9.59
CA ASP A 9 12.77 20.78 -10.50
C ASP A 9 11.75 19.82 -11.11
N ALA A 10 12.16 18.59 -11.44
CA ALA A 10 11.27 17.57 -11.96
C ALA A 10 10.25 17.06 -10.90
N ALA A 11 10.68 16.92 -9.65
CA ALA A 11 9.79 16.56 -8.54
C ALA A 11 8.82 17.69 -8.22
N GLU A 12 9.28 18.94 -8.21
CA GLU A 12 8.43 20.13 -8.00
C GLU A 12 7.43 20.31 -9.15
N ALA A 13 7.85 20.05 -10.40
CA ALA A 13 6.97 20.03 -11.56
C ALA A 13 5.93 18.89 -11.50
N ALA A 14 6.29 17.70 -11.01
CA ALA A 14 5.38 16.61 -10.80
C ALA A 14 4.35 16.92 -9.70
N VAL A 15 4.79 17.53 -8.58
CA VAL A 15 3.89 18.02 -7.52
C VAL A 15 2.97 19.12 -8.06
N ALA A 16 3.48 20.08 -8.79
CA ALA A 16 2.69 21.16 -9.42
C ALA A 16 1.71 20.60 -10.46
N ALA A 17 2.08 19.56 -11.21
CA ALA A 17 1.18 18.88 -12.15
C ALA A 17 0.05 18.16 -11.41
N ILE A 18 0.32 17.54 -10.25
CA ILE A 18 -0.71 16.92 -9.41
C ILE A 18 -1.64 17.98 -8.80
N ASP A 19 -1.12 19.10 -8.32
CA ASP A 19 -1.92 20.20 -7.76
C ASP A 19 -2.71 20.98 -8.82
N ASN A 20 -2.16 21.14 -10.03
CA ASN A 20 -2.81 21.83 -11.14
C ASN A 20 -3.74 20.95 -11.97
N ALA A 21 -3.68 19.63 -11.83
CA ALA A 21 -4.66 18.70 -12.38
C ALA A 21 -5.99 18.80 -11.60
N THR A 22 -6.50 20.02 -11.46
CA THR A 22 -7.90 20.22 -11.08
C THR A 22 -8.74 19.63 -12.22
N ALA A 23 -9.39 18.52 -11.91
CA ALA A 23 -10.15 17.71 -12.83
C ALA A 23 -11.25 18.53 -13.51
N LYS A 24 -10.95 19.11 -14.67
CA LYS A 24 -11.98 19.68 -15.53
C LYS A 24 -12.89 18.61 -16.15
N ASP A 25 -12.47 17.32 -16.10
CA ASP A 25 -13.20 16.15 -16.58
C ASP A 25 -13.21 14.95 -15.61
N GLY A 26 -13.25 15.22 -14.30
CA GLY A 26 -13.30 14.18 -13.26
C GLY A 26 -14.68 13.51 -13.10
N SER A 27 -15.46 13.39 -14.18
CA SER A 27 -16.70 12.61 -14.12
C SER A 27 -16.39 11.12 -13.92
N PHE A 28 -17.12 10.46 -13.03
CA PHE A 28 -17.01 9.01 -12.88
C PHE A 28 -17.47 8.31 -14.15
N SER A 29 -16.59 7.49 -14.73
CA SER A 29 -16.89 6.68 -15.89
C SER A 29 -16.63 5.21 -15.59
N LEU A 30 -17.46 4.33 -16.12
CA LEU A 30 -17.23 2.88 -16.12
C LEU A 30 -16.31 2.43 -17.25
N GLU A 31 -16.04 3.31 -18.21
CA GLU A 31 -15.14 3.05 -19.33
C GLU A 31 -13.80 3.74 -19.09
N LEU A 32 -12.72 2.99 -19.26
CA LEU A 32 -11.38 3.54 -19.28
C LEU A 32 -11.19 4.38 -20.56
N ASN A 33 -10.56 5.53 -20.43
CA ASN A 33 -10.12 6.33 -21.57
C ASN A 33 -8.94 5.63 -22.30
N GLN A 34 -8.50 6.19 -23.44
CA GLN A 34 -7.46 5.55 -24.24
C GLN A 34 -6.12 5.48 -23.48
N ASP A 35 -5.71 6.55 -22.80
CA ASP A 35 -4.46 6.58 -22.05
C ASP A 35 -4.44 5.50 -20.96
N GLN A 36 -5.55 5.32 -20.26
CA GLN A 36 -5.69 4.29 -19.22
C GLN A 36 -5.64 2.86 -19.82
N LYS A 37 -6.22 2.67 -21.01
CA LYS A 37 -6.14 1.40 -21.75
C LYS A 37 -4.70 1.12 -22.18
N ASP A 38 -4.01 2.11 -22.70
CA ASP A 38 -2.63 1.99 -23.16
C ASP A 38 -1.69 1.67 -21.99
N VAL A 39 -1.85 2.36 -20.86
CA VAL A 39 -1.09 2.06 -19.63
C VAL A 39 -1.42 0.67 -19.08
N ARG A 40 -2.69 0.28 -19.07
CA ARG A 40 -3.11 -1.07 -18.68
C ARG A 40 -2.41 -2.13 -19.52
N ASP A 41 -2.48 -2.00 -20.85
CA ASP A 41 -1.96 -2.99 -21.79
C ASP A 41 -0.43 -3.06 -21.72
N TRP A 42 0.24 -1.92 -21.54
CA TRP A 42 1.67 -1.86 -21.29
C TRP A 42 2.09 -2.59 -20.00
N VAL A 43 1.43 -2.30 -18.87
CA VAL A 43 1.71 -2.96 -17.58
C VAL A 43 1.35 -4.44 -17.63
N HIS A 44 0.24 -4.80 -18.30
CA HIS A 44 -0.15 -6.19 -18.51
C HIS A 44 0.91 -6.98 -19.28
N GLY A 45 1.51 -6.39 -20.34
CA GLY A 45 2.61 -7.00 -21.09
C GLY A 45 3.81 -7.30 -20.16
N PHE A 46 4.24 -6.35 -19.36
CA PHE A 46 5.31 -6.57 -18.37
C PHE A 46 4.94 -7.67 -17.36
N ALA A 47 3.71 -7.64 -16.86
CA ALA A 47 3.21 -8.63 -15.91
C ALA A 47 3.18 -10.06 -16.51
N ALA A 48 2.75 -10.18 -17.75
CA ALA A 48 2.66 -11.46 -18.47
C ALA A 48 4.03 -12.02 -18.87
N ASP A 49 4.91 -11.17 -19.41
CA ASP A 49 6.14 -11.60 -20.06
C ASP A 49 7.33 -11.68 -19.07
N VAL A 50 7.32 -10.88 -18.00
CA VAL A 50 8.44 -10.79 -17.04
C VAL A 50 8.05 -11.35 -15.68
N MET A 51 6.93 -10.92 -15.11
CA MET A 51 6.60 -11.29 -13.72
C MET A 51 6.07 -12.72 -13.60
N ARG A 52 5.10 -13.13 -14.43
CA ARG A 52 4.49 -14.48 -14.36
C ARG A 52 5.49 -15.63 -14.53
N PRO A 53 6.39 -15.60 -15.52
CA PRO A 53 7.39 -16.66 -15.68
C PRO A 53 8.35 -16.78 -14.50
N ALA A 54 8.68 -15.66 -13.84
CA ALA A 54 9.59 -15.61 -12.71
C ALA A 54 8.94 -15.91 -11.35
N ALA A 55 7.61 -15.87 -11.28
CA ALA A 55 6.86 -15.86 -10.02
C ALA A 55 7.13 -17.08 -9.12
N HIS A 56 7.19 -18.28 -9.69
CA HIS A 56 7.44 -19.49 -8.92
C HIS A 56 8.85 -19.47 -8.30
N GLU A 57 9.86 -19.09 -9.08
CA GLU A 57 11.26 -19.02 -8.62
C GLU A 57 11.40 -18.03 -7.45
N TRP A 58 10.82 -16.85 -7.55
CA TRP A 58 10.95 -15.83 -6.50
C TRP A 58 10.11 -16.13 -5.25
N ASP A 59 8.97 -16.81 -5.38
CA ASP A 59 8.24 -17.38 -4.24
C ASP A 59 9.11 -18.39 -3.49
N GLU A 60 9.75 -19.34 -4.19
CA GLU A 60 10.63 -20.34 -3.58
C GLU A 60 11.87 -19.72 -2.93
N ARG A 61 12.48 -18.73 -3.56
CA ARG A 61 13.67 -18.05 -3.03
C ARG A 61 13.42 -17.24 -1.78
N GLU A 62 12.19 -16.77 -1.58
CA GLU A 62 11.85 -15.82 -0.50
C GLU A 62 12.77 -14.58 -0.46
N LYS A 63 13.20 -14.06 -1.59
CA LYS A 63 14.13 -12.92 -1.70
C LYS A 63 13.53 -11.80 -2.53
N THR A 64 14.00 -10.57 -2.29
CA THR A 64 13.63 -9.41 -3.11
C THR A 64 14.07 -9.61 -4.56
N PRO A 65 13.17 -9.48 -5.54
CA PRO A 65 13.45 -9.72 -6.95
C PRO A 65 14.11 -8.49 -7.61
N TRP A 66 15.30 -8.10 -7.13
CA TRP A 66 16.03 -6.92 -7.60
C TRP A 66 16.16 -6.82 -9.13
N PRO A 67 16.46 -7.91 -9.87
CA PRO A 67 16.54 -7.83 -11.33
C PRO A 67 15.21 -7.41 -11.97
N ILE A 68 14.06 -7.84 -11.41
CA ILE A 68 12.74 -7.49 -11.95
C ILE A 68 12.38 -6.05 -11.60
N ILE A 69 12.70 -5.58 -10.38
CA ILE A 69 12.51 -4.17 -10.00
C ILE A 69 13.36 -3.27 -10.89
N GLN A 70 14.62 -3.66 -11.17
CA GLN A 70 15.50 -2.92 -12.06
C GLN A 70 14.98 -2.90 -13.52
N GLU A 71 14.41 -3.99 -14.01
CA GLU A 71 13.80 -4.03 -15.33
C GLU A 71 12.56 -3.12 -15.39
N ALA A 72 11.71 -3.15 -14.37
CA ALA A 72 10.60 -2.22 -14.23
C ALA A 72 11.06 -0.74 -14.22
N ALA A 73 12.21 -0.45 -13.58
CA ALA A 73 12.78 0.90 -13.57
C ALA A 73 13.28 1.32 -14.95
N LYS A 74 13.95 0.42 -15.68
CA LYS A 74 14.49 0.69 -17.04
C LYS A 74 13.39 1.00 -18.05
N ILE A 75 12.23 0.38 -17.92
CA ILE A 75 11.08 0.68 -18.80
C ILE A 75 10.23 1.85 -18.29
N GLY A 76 10.59 2.49 -17.18
CA GLY A 76 9.86 3.62 -16.60
C GLY A 76 8.63 3.25 -15.79
N LEU A 77 8.46 1.98 -15.39
CA LEU A 77 7.35 1.53 -14.55
C LEU A 77 7.65 1.70 -13.04
N TYR A 78 8.92 1.65 -12.65
CA TYR A 78 9.38 1.88 -11.28
C TYR A 78 10.16 3.20 -11.19
N GLY A 79 9.58 4.20 -10.55
CA GLY A 79 10.21 5.50 -10.39
C GLY A 79 9.20 6.55 -9.90
N TYR A 80 9.70 7.69 -9.45
CA TYR A 80 8.85 8.75 -8.95
C TYR A 80 8.05 9.43 -10.08
N GLU A 81 8.60 9.49 -11.31
CA GLU A 81 7.91 10.03 -12.48
C GLU A 81 6.69 9.17 -12.85
N ALA A 82 6.85 7.84 -12.90
CA ALA A 82 5.76 6.92 -13.18
C ALA A 82 4.64 7.07 -12.13
N LEU A 83 5.03 7.07 -10.85
CA LEU A 83 4.07 7.24 -9.77
C LEU A 83 3.38 8.61 -9.85
N GLY A 84 4.10 9.67 -10.18
CA GLY A 84 3.56 11.01 -10.41
C GLY A 84 2.52 11.02 -11.53
N GLN A 85 2.79 10.35 -12.67
CA GLN A 85 1.85 10.22 -13.77
C GLN A 85 0.59 9.43 -13.37
N PHE A 86 0.73 8.36 -12.60
CA PHE A 86 -0.43 7.58 -12.13
C PHE A 86 -1.34 8.40 -11.19
N TYR A 87 -0.73 9.24 -10.36
CA TYR A 87 -1.48 10.16 -9.50
C TYR A 87 -2.02 11.40 -10.24
N ALA A 88 -1.45 11.77 -11.39
CA ALA A 88 -1.91 12.92 -12.18
C ALA A 88 -3.25 12.68 -12.89
N ASP A 89 -3.65 11.42 -13.07
CA ASP A 89 -4.94 11.06 -13.68
C ASP A 89 -6.12 11.73 -12.94
N PRO A 90 -6.89 12.62 -13.59
CA PRO A 90 -8.00 13.31 -12.95
C PRO A 90 -9.14 12.39 -12.52
N THR A 91 -9.26 11.22 -13.13
CA THR A 91 -10.27 10.22 -12.75
C THR A 91 -9.85 9.41 -11.53
N GLY A 92 -8.54 9.34 -11.22
CA GLY A 92 -7.97 8.53 -10.16
C GLY A 92 -7.98 7.03 -10.44
N LEU A 93 -8.23 6.59 -11.67
CA LEU A 93 -8.36 5.17 -12.02
C LEU A 93 -7.05 4.53 -12.50
N THR A 94 -6.06 5.32 -12.96
CA THR A 94 -4.81 4.77 -13.47
C THR A 94 -4.05 3.95 -12.43
N LEU A 95 -3.92 4.44 -11.19
CA LEU A 95 -3.23 3.71 -10.13
C LEU A 95 -3.90 2.37 -9.77
N PRO A 96 -5.23 2.27 -9.56
CA PRO A 96 -5.87 0.97 -9.38
C PRO A 96 -5.74 0.04 -10.58
N VAL A 97 -5.78 0.55 -11.82
CA VAL A 97 -5.59 -0.24 -13.02
C VAL A 97 -4.18 -0.83 -13.06
N VAL A 98 -3.14 -0.02 -12.86
CA VAL A 98 -1.74 -0.47 -12.78
C VAL A 98 -1.56 -1.49 -11.66
N SER A 99 -2.13 -1.23 -10.48
CA SER A 99 -2.05 -2.14 -9.33
C SER A 99 -2.70 -3.49 -9.64
N GLU A 100 -3.87 -3.50 -10.28
CA GLU A 100 -4.56 -4.73 -10.66
C GLU A 100 -3.73 -5.55 -11.66
N GLU A 101 -3.10 -4.92 -12.67
CA GLU A 101 -2.27 -5.64 -13.65
C GLU A 101 -1.00 -6.22 -13.05
N LEU A 102 -0.27 -5.47 -12.22
CA LEU A 102 0.93 -5.98 -11.56
C LEU A 102 0.62 -7.20 -10.67
N PHE A 103 -0.48 -7.12 -9.90
CA PHE A 103 -0.86 -8.22 -9.00
C PHE A 103 -1.55 -9.38 -9.71
N TRP A 104 -2.06 -9.18 -10.92
CA TRP A 104 -2.42 -10.24 -11.82
C TRP A 104 -1.18 -11.00 -12.32
N GLY A 105 -0.06 -10.31 -12.51
CA GLY A 105 1.22 -10.93 -12.83
C GLY A 105 1.72 -11.84 -11.72
N ASP A 106 2.06 -11.26 -10.59
CA ASP A 106 2.42 -11.95 -9.34
C ASP A 106 2.34 -10.99 -8.16
N ALA A 107 1.73 -11.41 -7.06
CA ALA A 107 1.50 -10.54 -5.93
C ALA A 107 2.77 -10.23 -5.12
N GLY A 108 3.67 -11.19 -4.96
CA GLY A 108 4.94 -11.00 -4.26
C GLY A 108 5.86 -10.04 -4.99
N ILE A 109 6.01 -10.21 -6.29
CA ILE A 109 6.79 -9.32 -7.17
C ILE A 109 6.09 -7.96 -7.28
N GLY A 110 4.77 -7.93 -7.46
CA GLY A 110 3.98 -6.71 -7.51
C GLY A 110 4.15 -5.85 -6.26
N LEU A 111 4.15 -6.48 -5.07
CA LEU A 111 4.41 -5.77 -3.82
C LEU A 111 5.89 -5.34 -3.69
N ALA A 112 6.84 -6.07 -4.23
CA ALA A 112 8.24 -5.64 -4.26
C ALA A 112 8.42 -4.38 -5.13
N ILE A 113 7.65 -4.25 -6.23
CA ILE A 113 7.62 -3.04 -7.07
C ILE A 113 6.86 -1.90 -6.40
N LEU A 114 5.63 -2.13 -5.90
CA LEU A 114 4.78 -1.06 -5.35
C LEU A 114 5.01 -0.77 -3.86
N GLY A 115 5.77 -1.59 -3.13
CA GLY A 115 5.93 -1.44 -1.68
C GLY A 115 6.56 -0.11 -1.25
N THR A 116 7.41 0.48 -2.07
CA THR A 116 7.99 1.82 -1.87
C THR A 116 6.93 2.92 -1.83
N SER A 117 5.80 2.75 -2.55
CA SER A 117 4.76 3.76 -2.67
C SER A 117 4.09 4.13 -1.34
N LEU A 118 4.10 3.25 -0.34
CA LEU A 118 3.52 3.55 0.98
C LEU A 118 4.35 4.61 1.74
N ALA A 119 5.68 4.50 1.70
CA ALA A 119 6.57 5.52 2.27
C ALA A 119 6.43 6.85 1.52
N VAL A 120 6.38 6.78 0.18
CA VAL A 120 6.15 7.95 -0.69
C VAL A 120 4.82 8.63 -0.39
N ALA A 121 3.73 7.86 -0.20
CA ALA A 121 2.43 8.41 0.17
C ALA A 121 2.46 9.14 1.52
N ALA A 122 3.25 8.67 2.49
CA ALA A 122 3.44 9.34 3.76
C ALA A 122 4.25 10.65 3.60
N ILE A 123 5.33 10.64 2.81
CA ILE A 123 6.15 11.83 2.52
C ILE A 123 5.30 12.87 1.77
N PHE A 124 4.62 12.46 0.72
CA PHE A 124 3.79 13.34 -0.10
C PHE A 124 2.62 13.96 0.70
N GLY A 125 1.96 13.15 1.53
CA GLY A 125 0.78 13.59 2.28
C GLY A 125 1.07 14.47 3.49
N GLN A 126 2.30 14.44 4.02
CA GLN A 126 2.64 15.09 5.29
C GLN A 126 3.88 15.99 5.21
N GLY A 127 4.76 15.77 4.24
CA GLY A 127 6.02 16.50 4.06
C GLY A 127 5.82 17.94 3.65
N THR A 128 6.90 18.73 3.77
CA THR A 128 7.03 20.05 3.13
C THR A 128 7.40 19.88 1.66
N GLY A 129 7.26 20.93 0.83
CA GLY A 129 7.70 20.90 -0.57
C GLY A 129 9.17 20.51 -0.71
N GLU A 130 10.04 21.03 0.17
CA GLU A 130 11.44 20.67 0.23
C GLU A 130 11.67 19.20 0.54
N GLN A 131 10.98 18.66 1.57
CA GLN A 131 11.06 17.24 1.90
C GLN A 131 10.56 16.34 0.77
N ILE A 132 9.49 16.72 0.07
CA ILE A 132 8.97 15.99 -1.08
C ILE A 132 10.01 15.96 -2.20
N GLY A 133 10.57 17.13 -2.56
CA GLY A 133 11.57 17.26 -3.63
C GLY A 133 12.87 16.50 -3.35
N GLU A 134 13.32 16.47 -2.09
CA GLU A 134 14.54 15.79 -1.69
C GLU A 134 14.36 14.28 -1.57
N TRP A 135 13.31 13.82 -0.86
CA TRP A 135 13.24 12.45 -0.39
C TRP A 135 12.53 11.49 -1.34
N ILE A 136 11.54 11.95 -2.12
CA ILE A 136 10.82 11.04 -3.02
C ILE A 136 11.74 10.45 -4.10
N PRO A 137 12.61 11.21 -4.79
CA PRO A 137 13.57 10.61 -5.72
C PRO A 137 14.50 9.60 -5.05
N ARG A 138 14.96 9.88 -3.83
CA ARG A 138 15.83 8.96 -3.07
C ARG A 138 15.16 7.64 -2.68
N CYS A 139 13.82 7.61 -2.60
CA CYS A 139 13.08 6.37 -2.36
C CYS A 139 13.16 5.37 -3.52
N PHE A 140 13.42 5.83 -4.73
CA PHE A 140 13.45 4.99 -5.93
C PHE A 140 14.85 4.77 -6.49
N GLY A 141 15.76 5.71 -6.27
CA GLY A 141 17.09 5.71 -6.88
C GLY A 141 17.04 6.00 -8.39
N THR A 142 17.84 5.28 -9.14
CA THR A 142 17.93 5.38 -10.60
C THR A 142 17.72 4.01 -11.24
N PRO A 143 17.46 3.91 -12.57
CA PRO A 143 17.34 2.62 -13.25
C PRO A 143 18.59 1.74 -13.15
N ASP A 144 19.78 2.33 -12.94
CA ASP A 144 21.03 1.58 -12.78
C ASP A 144 21.36 1.25 -11.31
N ASP A 145 20.77 2.00 -10.36
CA ASP A 145 20.94 1.81 -8.91
C ASP A 145 19.58 1.98 -8.21
N VAL A 146 18.70 1.00 -8.39
CA VAL A 146 17.35 1.01 -7.81
C VAL A 146 17.41 0.95 -6.30
N LYS A 147 16.64 1.80 -5.66
CA LYS A 147 16.44 1.90 -4.22
C LYS A 147 15.00 1.55 -3.88
N VAL A 148 14.76 1.24 -2.60
CA VAL A 148 13.42 1.02 -2.07
C VAL A 148 13.23 1.83 -0.80
N ALA A 149 11.96 2.07 -0.43
CA ALA A 149 11.63 2.73 0.81
C ALA A 149 10.68 1.89 1.67
N ALA A 150 10.66 2.17 2.97
CA ALA A 150 9.86 1.47 3.97
C ALA A 150 9.00 2.45 4.78
N PHE A 151 7.73 2.08 5.04
CA PHE A 151 6.88 2.76 6.00
C PHE A 151 6.75 1.91 7.27
N CYS A 152 7.29 2.39 8.38
CA CYS A 152 7.44 1.66 9.64
C CYS A 152 6.47 2.20 10.70
N SER A 153 5.27 1.67 10.77
CA SER A 153 4.24 2.07 11.75
C SER A 153 4.00 1.00 12.81
N SER A 154 3.74 -0.25 12.39
CA SER A 154 3.38 -1.35 13.30
C SER A 154 4.53 -1.74 14.23
N GLU A 155 4.17 -2.27 15.39
CA GLU A 155 5.09 -2.80 16.40
C GLU A 155 4.62 -4.20 16.85
N PRO A 156 5.45 -5.00 17.51
CA PRO A 156 5.05 -6.34 17.98
C PRO A 156 3.76 -6.32 18.81
N ASN A 157 3.51 -5.25 19.57
CA ASN A 157 2.33 -5.10 20.43
C ASN A 157 1.38 -3.96 19.99
N ALA A 158 1.55 -3.40 18.80
CA ALA A 158 0.73 -2.31 18.27
C ALA A 158 0.51 -2.49 16.75
N GLY A 159 -0.41 -3.38 16.40
CA GLY A 159 -0.93 -3.58 15.04
C GLY A 159 -2.21 -2.77 14.84
N SER A 160 -3.38 -3.39 15.05
CA SER A 160 -4.68 -2.71 14.96
C SER A 160 -4.85 -1.62 16.03
N ASP A 161 -4.30 -1.83 17.23
CA ASP A 161 -4.23 -0.79 18.27
C ASP A 161 -2.97 0.08 18.10
N VAL A 162 -3.02 1.00 17.14
CA VAL A 162 -1.94 1.97 16.90
C VAL A 162 -1.72 2.95 18.08
N SER A 163 -2.63 3.00 19.06
CA SER A 163 -2.48 3.83 20.25
C SER A 163 -1.49 3.23 21.25
N ALA A 164 -1.29 1.93 21.20
CA ALA A 164 -0.36 1.19 22.05
C ALA A 164 1.12 1.32 21.61
N MET A 165 1.42 2.15 20.62
CA MET A 165 2.78 2.37 20.09
C MET A 165 3.76 2.76 21.21
N ARG A 166 4.91 2.07 21.23
CA ARG A 166 5.96 2.25 22.24
C ARG A 166 7.21 2.95 21.72
N THR A 167 7.47 2.93 20.42
CA THR A 167 8.58 3.68 19.81
C THR A 167 8.44 5.15 20.16
N THR A 168 9.51 5.75 20.68
CA THR A 168 9.56 7.15 21.10
C THR A 168 10.56 7.95 20.27
N ALA A 169 10.26 9.22 20.07
CA ALA A 169 11.22 10.19 19.55
C ALA A 169 11.33 11.35 20.53
N LYS A 170 12.56 11.69 20.95
CA LYS A 170 12.87 12.81 21.85
C LYS A 170 13.81 13.76 21.14
N LEU A 171 13.51 15.06 21.19
CA LEU A 171 14.39 16.10 20.65
C LEU A 171 15.56 16.33 21.61
N ASP A 172 16.77 16.21 21.09
CA ASP A 172 18.02 16.66 21.73
C ASP A 172 18.26 18.10 21.23
N GLU A 173 17.72 19.09 21.96
CA GLU A 173 17.78 20.50 21.56
C GLU A 173 19.23 21.00 21.44
N ALA A 174 20.15 20.47 22.26
CA ALA A 174 21.54 20.89 22.22
C ALA A 174 22.26 20.48 20.91
N LYS A 175 21.80 19.39 20.29
CA LYS A 175 22.36 18.88 19.05
C LYS A 175 21.49 19.17 17.83
N GLY A 176 20.25 19.59 18.02
CA GLY A 176 19.30 19.77 16.94
C GLY A 176 18.90 18.44 16.27
N GLU A 177 18.83 17.34 17.03
CA GLU A 177 18.57 15.99 16.54
C GLU A 177 17.41 15.32 17.26
N TRP A 178 16.63 14.53 16.55
CA TRP A 178 15.72 13.56 17.15
C TRP A 178 16.47 12.28 17.52
N VAL A 179 16.19 11.75 18.71
CA VAL A 179 16.66 10.46 19.20
C VAL A 179 15.46 9.51 19.23
N ILE A 180 15.47 8.51 18.36
CA ILE A 180 14.36 7.57 18.17
C ILE A 180 14.75 6.22 18.77
N ASN A 181 13.90 5.67 19.65
CA ASN A 181 14.12 4.39 20.30
C ASN A 181 12.88 3.50 20.19
N GLY A 182 13.05 2.24 19.79
CA GLY A 182 11.99 1.25 19.71
C GLY A 182 12.21 0.16 18.68
N GLN A 183 11.15 -0.59 18.42
CA GLN A 183 11.14 -1.68 17.43
C GLN A 183 9.90 -1.55 16.55
N LYS A 184 10.09 -1.66 15.25
CA LYS A 184 9.03 -1.78 14.27
C LYS A 184 8.94 -3.20 13.76
N ALA A 185 7.73 -3.64 13.44
CA ALA A 185 7.45 -4.98 12.96
C ALA A 185 6.63 -4.94 11.66
N TRP A 186 6.75 -5.99 10.86
CA TRP A 186 6.01 -6.17 9.62
C TRP A 186 6.28 -5.09 8.56
N ALA A 187 7.44 -4.43 8.61
CA ALA A 187 7.77 -3.38 7.67
C ALA A 187 8.16 -3.98 6.31
N THR A 188 7.38 -3.69 5.27
CA THR A 188 7.78 -3.97 3.88
C THR A 188 9.04 -3.18 3.58
N ASN A 189 10.05 -3.85 3.03
CA ASN A 189 11.41 -3.33 2.80
C ASN A 189 12.15 -2.91 4.09
N GLY A 190 11.66 -3.28 5.28
CA GLY A 190 12.30 -2.93 6.54
C GLY A 190 13.75 -3.40 6.58
N GLY A 191 14.67 -2.53 6.96
CA GLY A 191 16.10 -2.82 7.05
C GLY A 191 16.89 -2.83 5.73
N ILE A 192 16.24 -3.10 4.60
CA ILE A 192 16.87 -3.03 3.27
C ILE A 192 16.57 -1.73 2.52
N ALA A 193 15.65 -0.91 3.04
CA ALA A 193 15.27 0.35 2.42
C ALA A 193 16.34 1.42 2.62
N ASP A 194 16.56 2.25 1.59
CA ASP A 194 17.43 3.43 1.69
C ASP A 194 16.78 4.54 2.53
N VAL A 195 15.47 4.67 2.45
CA VAL A 195 14.67 5.64 3.22
C VAL A 195 13.59 4.91 4.01
N HIS A 196 13.63 5.05 5.33
CA HIS A 196 12.57 4.59 6.22
C HIS A 196 11.73 5.79 6.67
N VAL A 197 10.40 5.68 6.59
CA VAL A 197 9.48 6.62 7.24
C VAL A 197 8.99 5.96 8.53
N VAL A 198 9.50 6.42 9.66
CA VAL A 198 9.25 5.81 10.98
C VAL A 198 8.25 6.63 11.75
N VAL A 199 7.14 6.01 12.17
CA VAL A 199 6.17 6.64 13.08
C VAL A 199 6.60 6.41 14.52
N ALA A 200 6.72 7.48 15.31
CA ALA A 200 7.09 7.40 16.72
C ALA A 200 6.26 8.36 17.57
N THR A 201 6.21 8.11 18.87
CA THR A 201 5.51 8.95 19.84
C THR A 201 6.44 10.03 20.38
N VAL A 202 6.08 11.29 20.19
CA VAL A 202 6.80 12.45 20.77
C VAL A 202 6.17 12.90 22.08
N ASP A 203 4.87 12.66 22.28
CA ASP A 203 4.15 12.97 23.52
C ASP A 203 3.11 11.88 23.83
N ARG A 204 3.43 11.01 24.78
CA ARG A 204 2.55 9.87 25.15
C ARG A 204 1.22 10.29 25.76
N ALA A 205 1.19 11.43 26.46
CA ALA A 205 -0.04 11.91 27.08
C ALA A 205 -1.14 12.26 26.07
N LEU A 206 -0.75 12.52 24.82
CA LEU A 206 -1.67 12.85 23.74
C LEU A 206 -2.18 11.62 22.96
N GLY A 207 -1.75 10.40 23.34
CA GLY A 207 -2.10 9.17 22.60
C GLY A 207 -1.67 9.26 21.14
N THR A 208 -2.55 8.86 20.22
CA THR A 208 -2.26 8.89 18.76
C THR A 208 -2.01 10.30 18.20
N ARG A 209 -2.47 11.37 18.89
CA ARG A 209 -2.20 12.75 18.49
C ARG A 209 -0.78 13.20 18.80
N GLY A 210 -0.12 12.51 19.72
CA GLY A 210 1.28 12.71 20.07
C GLY A 210 2.27 11.95 19.20
N GLN A 211 1.82 11.29 18.13
CA GLN A 211 2.68 10.58 17.17
C GLN A 211 3.14 11.53 16.05
N ALA A 212 4.35 11.30 15.53
CA ALA A 212 4.90 11.97 14.37
C ALA A 212 5.59 10.95 13.46
N ALA A 213 5.75 11.28 12.18
CA ALA A 213 6.53 10.49 11.24
C ALA A 213 7.88 11.15 10.97
N PHE A 214 8.92 10.34 10.88
CA PHE A 214 10.31 10.78 10.73
C PHE A 214 10.93 10.13 9.51
N ILE A 215 11.66 10.90 8.73
CA ILE A 215 12.51 10.38 7.66
C ILE A 215 13.79 9.87 8.29
N VAL A 216 14.11 8.61 8.07
CA VAL A 216 15.29 7.93 8.61
C VAL A 216 16.04 7.29 7.45
N PRO A 217 16.99 8.01 6.81
CA PRO A 217 17.80 7.47 5.74
C PRO A 217 18.86 6.53 6.30
N MET A 218 18.92 5.31 5.77
CA MET A 218 19.80 4.23 6.28
C MET A 218 21.29 4.61 6.25
N SER A 219 21.72 5.36 5.24
CA SER A 219 23.11 5.76 5.07
C SER A 219 23.57 6.88 6.00
N GLU A 220 22.64 7.67 6.54
CA GLU A 220 22.91 8.86 7.34
C GLU A 220 22.59 8.65 8.83
N ALA A 221 21.53 7.91 9.11
CA ALA A 221 21.09 7.66 10.47
C ALA A 221 21.93 6.56 11.14
N LYS A 222 22.44 6.88 12.34
CA LYS A 222 23.06 5.87 13.19
C LYS A 222 21.99 5.26 14.11
N GLY A 223 22.14 3.96 14.43
CA GLY A 223 21.23 3.28 15.37
C GLY A 223 19.96 2.71 14.74
N ILE A 224 19.84 2.67 13.41
CA ILE A 224 18.84 1.88 12.72
C ILE A 224 19.48 0.58 12.21
N THR A 225 18.82 -0.57 12.44
CA THR A 225 19.30 -1.87 11.98
C THR A 225 18.14 -2.74 11.51
N GLU A 226 18.42 -3.58 10.49
CA GLU A 226 17.53 -4.64 10.08
C GLU A 226 17.36 -5.65 11.21
N GLY A 227 16.12 -6.04 11.50
CA GLY A 227 15.80 -7.13 12.39
C GLY A 227 15.64 -8.44 11.66
N THR A 228 14.88 -9.35 12.24
CA THR A 228 14.61 -10.65 11.64
C THR A 228 13.69 -10.51 10.44
N LYS A 229 14.15 -11.00 9.27
CA LYS A 229 13.27 -11.18 8.11
C LYS A 229 12.21 -12.22 8.45
N VAL A 230 10.96 -11.89 8.14
CA VAL A 230 9.82 -12.78 8.39
C VAL A 230 9.67 -13.78 7.24
N SER A 231 9.67 -15.08 7.55
CA SER A 231 9.23 -16.13 6.60
C SER A 231 7.70 -16.13 6.58
N LYS A 232 7.12 -15.88 5.40
CA LYS A 232 5.69 -15.61 5.26
C LYS A 232 4.94 -16.76 4.57
N HIS A 233 3.64 -16.82 4.83
CA HIS A 233 2.71 -17.71 4.15
C HIS A 233 2.60 -17.39 2.64
N GLY A 234 2.42 -16.13 2.29
CA GLY A 234 2.35 -15.60 0.93
C GLY A 234 3.16 -14.31 0.77
N LEU A 235 3.11 -13.68 -0.41
CA LEU A 235 3.91 -12.51 -0.81
C LEU A 235 5.41 -12.73 -0.56
N ARG A 236 5.90 -13.94 -0.82
CA ARG A 236 7.23 -14.39 -0.35
C ARG A 236 8.38 -13.71 -1.08
N ALA A 237 8.14 -13.24 -2.32
CA ALA A 237 9.10 -12.42 -3.07
C ALA A 237 9.23 -10.97 -2.53
N SER A 238 8.28 -10.49 -1.71
CA SER A 238 8.37 -9.18 -1.08
C SER A 238 9.08 -9.29 0.26
N HIS A 239 10.09 -8.44 0.50
CA HIS A 239 10.80 -8.40 1.77
C HIS A 239 9.92 -7.80 2.88
N THR A 240 9.93 -8.45 4.04
CA THR A 240 9.25 -7.97 5.25
C THR A 240 10.12 -8.30 6.45
N ALA A 241 10.44 -7.31 7.28
CA ALA A 241 11.29 -7.51 8.45
C ALA A 241 10.90 -6.59 9.61
N ASP A 242 11.44 -6.90 10.78
CA ASP A 242 11.50 -5.97 11.89
C ASP A 242 12.58 -4.92 11.64
N VAL A 243 12.42 -3.75 12.28
CA VAL A 243 13.41 -2.67 12.25
C VAL A 243 13.67 -2.23 13.68
N PHE A 244 14.91 -2.27 14.12
CA PHE A 244 15.33 -1.80 15.44
C PHE A 244 15.90 -0.39 15.36
N LEU A 245 15.55 0.41 16.36
CA LEU A 245 15.96 1.79 16.52
C LEU A 245 16.54 1.92 17.92
N ASP A 246 17.86 2.05 18.02
CA ASP A 246 18.63 2.15 19.26
C ASP A 246 19.46 3.44 19.24
N ASP A 247 19.01 4.44 19.99
CA ASP A 247 19.51 5.81 19.91
C ASP A 247 19.66 6.29 18.47
N CYS A 248 18.66 5.97 17.64
CA CYS A 248 18.64 6.34 16.24
C CYS A 248 18.49 7.85 16.11
N ARG A 249 19.50 8.49 15.52
CA ARG A 249 19.61 9.95 15.45
C ARG A 249 19.38 10.44 14.02
N VAL A 250 18.50 11.44 13.93
CA VAL A 250 18.23 12.16 12.69
C VAL A 250 18.11 13.67 12.96
N PRO A 251 18.46 14.55 12.01
CA PRO A 251 18.30 15.99 12.17
C PRO A 251 16.87 16.40 12.52
N ALA A 252 16.70 17.48 13.29
CA ALA A 252 15.39 17.99 13.70
C ALA A 252 14.42 18.22 12.52
N GLY A 253 14.96 18.68 11.36
CA GLY A 253 14.18 18.90 10.14
C GLY A 253 13.64 17.63 9.46
N TYR A 254 14.05 16.42 9.90
CA TYR A 254 13.58 15.15 9.31
C TYR A 254 12.24 14.68 9.86
N VAL A 255 11.61 15.41 10.77
CA VAL A 255 10.20 15.20 11.09
C VAL A 255 9.34 15.64 9.91
N LEU A 256 8.43 14.79 9.43
CA LEU A 256 7.57 15.10 8.29
C LEU A 256 6.66 16.31 8.58
N GLY A 257 6.70 17.27 7.67
CA GLY A 257 5.99 18.53 7.78
C GLY A 257 6.73 19.62 8.53
N GLY A 258 7.93 19.32 9.06
CA GLY A 258 8.78 20.28 9.78
C GLY A 258 8.40 20.50 11.25
N MET A 259 9.29 21.15 11.98
CA MET A 259 9.15 21.38 13.42
C MET A 259 7.97 22.29 13.76
N GLU A 260 7.79 23.39 13.04
CA GLU A 260 6.71 24.36 13.29
C GLU A 260 5.32 23.70 13.21
N LYS A 261 5.05 22.95 12.16
CA LYS A 261 3.78 22.23 11.99
C LYS A 261 3.58 21.15 13.06
N LEU A 262 4.66 20.49 13.50
CA LEU A 262 4.60 19.54 14.61
C LEU A 262 4.20 20.24 15.91
N GLU A 263 4.88 21.33 16.27
CA GLU A 263 4.62 22.09 17.49
C GLU A 263 3.19 22.64 17.54
N GLU A 264 2.71 23.25 16.45
CA GLU A 264 1.32 23.69 16.35
C GLU A 264 0.32 22.54 16.52
N ARG A 265 0.60 21.38 15.93
CA ARG A 265 -0.28 20.21 16.03
C ARG A 265 -0.32 19.67 17.46
N LEU A 266 0.83 19.62 18.14
CA LEU A 266 0.92 19.19 19.52
C LEU A 266 0.23 20.19 20.46
N ALA A 267 0.42 21.51 20.26
CA ALA A 267 -0.25 22.55 21.04
C ALA A 267 -1.79 22.41 20.93
N ARG A 268 -2.30 22.33 19.71
CA ARG A 268 -3.75 22.10 19.47
C ARG A 268 -4.25 20.79 20.09
N ALA A 269 -3.41 19.74 20.11
CA ALA A 269 -3.79 18.46 20.72
C ALA A 269 -3.86 18.59 22.26
N ARG A 270 -2.91 19.29 22.89
CA ARG A 270 -2.90 19.55 24.34
C ARG A 270 -4.12 20.39 24.77
N GLU A 271 -4.45 21.44 24.03
CA GLU A 271 -5.64 22.25 24.29
C GLU A 271 -6.93 21.40 24.27
N ARG A 272 -7.09 20.55 23.24
CA ARG A 272 -8.22 19.65 23.12
C ARG A 272 -8.31 18.62 24.25
N VAL A 273 -7.18 18.09 24.72
CA VAL A 273 -7.14 17.17 25.87
C VAL A 273 -7.57 17.94 27.13
N ALA A 274 -6.98 19.09 27.40
CA ALA A 274 -7.30 19.93 28.57
C ALA A 274 -8.77 20.37 28.58
N GLN A 275 -9.34 20.74 27.42
CA GLN A 275 -10.75 21.09 27.32
C GLN A 275 -11.67 19.91 27.66
N ARG A 276 -11.36 18.71 27.14
CA ARG A 276 -12.14 17.49 27.42
C ARG A 276 -12.08 17.05 28.88
N GLU A 277 -10.93 17.17 29.51
CA GLU A 277 -10.78 16.89 30.94
C GLU A 277 -11.68 17.81 31.77
N ARG A 278 -11.81 19.10 31.39
CA ARG A 278 -12.73 20.05 32.02
C ARG A 278 -14.21 19.68 31.80
N GLU A 279 -14.53 19.11 30.63
CA GLU A 279 -15.89 18.73 30.25
C GLU A 279 -16.27 17.30 30.70
N GLY A 280 -15.40 16.57 31.41
CA GLY A 280 -15.65 15.21 31.92
C GLY A 280 -15.79 14.14 30.81
N GLY A 281 -15.31 14.39 29.60
CA GLY A 281 -15.46 13.52 28.44
C GLY A 281 -14.34 12.48 28.27
N LYS A 282 -14.68 11.28 27.77
CA LYS A 282 -13.71 10.22 27.46
C LYS A 282 -12.87 10.57 26.21
N HIS A 283 -11.63 10.11 26.16
CA HIS A 283 -10.72 10.33 25.03
C HIS A 283 -11.32 9.81 23.71
N SER A 284 -11.40 10.66 22.68
CA SER A 284 -11.71 10.25 21.31
C SER A 284 -10.41 10.13 20.51
N THR A 285 -10.18 8.98 19.93
CA THR A 285 -8.97 8.62 19.15
C THR A 285 -9.03 9.05 17.68
N ARG A 286 -9.88 10.01 17.32
CA ARG A 286 -10.04 10.43 15.92
C ARG A 286 -8.79 11.15 15.40
N SER A 287 -8.13 10.56 14.42
CA SER A 287 -6.99 10.98 13.61
C SER A 287 -5.61 10.68 14.23
N ASN A 288 -4.89 9.80 13.57
CA ASN A 288 -3.46 9.60 13.77
C ASN A 288 -2.72 9.67 12.42
N VAL A 289 -1.39 9.80 12.46
CA VAL A 289 -0.51 9.90 11.30
C VAL A 289 -0.65 8.68 10.37
N SER A 290 -0.71 7.48 10.94
CA SER A 290 -0.84 6.23 10.20
C SER A 290 -2.20 6.11 9.50
N MET A 291 -3.31 6.47 10.19
CA MET A 291 -4.66 6.39 9.62
C MET A 291 -4.84 7.33 8.43
N ALA A 292 -4.28 8.54 8.48
CA ALA A 292 -4.36 9.49 7.36
C ALA A 292 -3.64 8.96 6.10
N THR A 293 -2.55 8.20 6.30
CA THR A 293 -1.84 7.53 5.20
C THR A 293 -2.68 6.36 4.67
N PHE A 294 -3.15 5.46 5.54
CA PHE A 294 -3.89 4.28 5.14
C PHE A 294 -5.23 4.56 4.44
N GLU A 295 -5.96 5.60 4.81
CA GLU A 295 -7.22 5.94 4.12
C GLU A 295 -7.03 6.22 2.63
N ARG A 296 -5.90 6.84 2.26
CA ARG A 296 -5.56 7.15 0.87
C ARG A 296 -5.08 5.94 0.08
N THR A 297 -4.49 4.95 0.74
CA THR A 297 -3.91 3.77 0.08
C THR A 297 -4.89 2.61 -0.05
N ARG A 298 -5.97 2.55 0.73
CA ARG A 298 -6.95 1.44 0.74
C ARG A 298 -7.52 1.07 -0.63
N PRO A 299 -7.93 2.01 -1.51
CA PRO A 299 -8.42 1.64 -2.83
C PRO A 299 -7.35 0.94 -3.70
N ALA A 300 -6.10 1.40 -3.66
CA ALA A 300 -4.99 0.74 -4.37
C ALA A 300 -4.72 -0.68 -3.82
N VAL A 301 -4.80 -0.85 -2.49
CA VAL A 301 -4.71 -2.18 -1.85
C VAL A 301 -5.87 -3.09 -2.28
N GLY A 302 -7.08 -2.55 -2.41
CA GLY A 302 -8.21 -3.29 -2.98
C GLY A 302 -7.96 -3.72 -4.43
N ALA A 303 -7.35 -2.87 -5.26
CA ALA A 303 -6.99 -3.21 -6.63
C ALA A 303 -5.93 -4.33 -6.71
N GLN A 304 -4.96 -4.35 -5.80
CA GLN A 304 -4.00 -5.44 -5.67
C GLN A 304 -4.71 -6.79 -5.44
N ALA A 305 -5.64 -6.85 -4.50
CA ALA A 305 -6.44 -8.05 -4.22
C ALA A 305 -7.24 -8.50 -5.45
N LEU A 306 -7.80 -7.55 -6.22
CA LEU A 306 -8.52 -7.83 -7.47
C LEU A 306 -7.62 -8.45 -8.54
N GLY A 307 -6.36 -8.01 -8.66
CA GLY A 307 -5.40 -8.61 -9.58
C GLY A 307 -5.20 -10.09 -9.32
N ILE A 308 -5.02 -10.48 -8.05
CA ILE A 308 -4.90 -11.88 -7.63
C ILE A 308 -6.19 -12.67 -7.94
N ALA A 309 -7.35 -12.11 -7.58
CA ALA A 309 -8.64 -12.75 -7.83
C ALA A 309 -8.87 -12.98 -9.33
N ARG A 310 -8.56 -11.99 -10.17
CA ARG A 310 -8.68 -12.08 -11.62
C ARG A 310 -7.76 -13.15 -12.19
N ALA A 311 -6.50 -13.18 -11.77
CA ALA A 311 -5.55 -14.21 -12.20
C ALA A 311 -6.05 -15.62 -11.89
N ALA A 312 -6.54 -15.84 -10.69
CA ALA A 312 -7.06 -17.15 -10.26
C ALA A 312 -8.35 -17.54 -11.02
N TYR A 313 -9.25 -16.58 -11.22
CA TYR A 313 -10.48 -16.80 -11.99
C TYR A 313 -10.19 -17.17 -13.45
N GLU A 314 -9.37 -16.39 -14.15
CA GLU A 314 -9.03 -16.62 -15.55
C GLU A 314 -8.36 -17.97 -15.74
N TYR A 315 -7.41 -18.32 -14.86
CA TYR A 315 -6.73 -19.61 -14.91
C TYR A 315 -7.70 -20.78 -14.67
N ALA A 316 -8.58 -20.68 -13.67
CA ALA A 316 -9.57 -21.72 -13.39
C ALA A 316 -10.60 -21.86 -14.51
N LEU A 317 -10.97 -20.75 -15.19
CA LEU A 317 -11.90 -20.77 -16.32
C LEU A 317 -11.28 -21.52 -17.52
N GLU A 318 -10.04 -21.20 -17.89
CA GLU A 318 -9.36 -21.88 -19.00
C GLU A 318 -9.14 -23.37 -18.67
N TYR A 319 -8.68 -23.67 -17.46
CA TYR A 319 -8.56 -25.07 -17.01
C TYR A 319 -9.89 -25.81 -17.11
N ALA A 320 -11.01 -25.21 -16.72
CA ALA A 320 -12.33 -25.85 -16.75
C ALA A 320 -12.84 -26.09 -18.18
N LYS A 321 -12.43 -25.27 -19.16
CA LYS A 321 -12.74 -25.44 -20.60
C LYS A 321 -11.92 -26.57 -21.25
N GLU A 322 -10.77 -26.92 -20.69
CA GLU A 322 -9.87 -27.94 -21.26
C GLU A 322 -10.02 -29.29 -20.56
N ARG A 323 -10.13 -29.29 -19.24
CA ARG A 323 -10.17 -30.52 -18.42
C ARG A 323 -11.42 -31.32 -18.66
N GLU A 324 -11.23 -32.62 -18.97
CA GLU A 324 -12.32 -33.57 -19.13
C GLU A 324 -12.43 -34.52 -17.96
N GLN A 325 -13.64 -34.74 -17.47
CA GLN A 325 -14.02 -35.77 -16.50
C GLN A 325 -15.46 -36.20 -16.78
N PHE A 326 -15.76 -37.48 -16.50
CA PHE A 326 -17.09 -38.07 -16.77
C PHE A 326 -17.53 -37.89 -18.23
N GLY A 327 -16.57 -37.93 -19.19
CA GLY A 327 -16.82 -37.90 -20.64
C GLY A 327 -17.19 -36.51 -21.19
N ARG A 328 -16.93 -35.40 -20.43
CA ARG A 328 -17.21 -34.04 -20.88
C ARG A 328 -16.24 -33.04 -20.22
N LYS A 329 -16.17 -31.82 -20.77
CA LYS A 329 -15.44 -30.71 -20.14
C LYS A 329 -16.05 -30.39 -18.78
N ILE A 330 -15.20 -30.11 -17.77
CA ILE A 330 -15.73 -29.87 -16.43
C ILE A 330 -16.57 -28.59 -16.33
N ILE A 331 -16.35 -27.60 -17.21
CA ILE A 331 -17.19 -26.40 -17.33
C ILE A 331 -18.66 -26.71 -17.62
N GLU A 332 -18.97 -27.83 -18.26
CA GLU A 332 -20.33 -28.25 -18.58
C GLU A 332 -21.11 -28.71 -17.33
N ASN A 333 -20.43 -28.89 -16.19
CA ASN A 333 -21.09 -29.18 -14.93
C ASN A 333 -21.60 -27.88 -14.31
N GLN A 334 -22.91 -27.77 -14.08
CA GLN A 334 -23.57 -26.56 -13.57
C GLN A 334 -22.93 -26.02 -12.30
N ALA A 335 -22.49 -26.87 -11.37
CA ALA A 335 -21.84 -26.44 -10.13
C ALA A 335 -20.54 -25.68 -10.40
N ILE A 336 -19.74 -26.10 -11.37
CA ILE A 336 -18.51 -25.40 -11.80
C ILE A 336 -18.85 -24.14 -12.56
N ALA A 337 -19.76 -24.20 -13.51
CA ALA A 337 -20.18 -23.05 -14.30
C ALA A 337 -20.77 -21.94 -13.42
N PHE A 338 -21.61 -22.28 -12.44
CA PHE A 338 -22.21 -21.32 -11.51
C PHE A 338 -21.15 -20.71 -10.55
N THR A 339 -20.17 -21.51 -10.12
CA THR A 339 -19.05 -21.02 -9.33
C THR A 339 -18.25 -19.99 -10.11
N LEU A 340 -17.87 -20.28 -11.36
CA LEU A 340 -17.14 -19.36 -12.24
C LEU A 340 -17.95 -18.08 -12.51
N ALA A 341 -19.24 -18.19 -12.77
CA ALA A 341 -20.13 -17.04 -12.98
C ALA A 341 -20.17 -16.14 -11.73
N ARG A 342 -20.25 -16.74 -10.54
CA ARG A 342 -20.20 -16.00 -9.28
C ARG A 342 -18.84 -15.35 -9.04
N MET A 343 -17.71 -16.06 -9.32
CA MET A 343 -16.37 -15.50 -9.20
C MET A 343 -16.25 -14.22 -10.03
N LYS A 344 -16.66 -14.25 -11.30
CA LYS A 344 -16.65 -13.08 -12.18
C LYS A 344 -17.50 -11.93 -11.64
N THR A 345 -18.71 -12.22 -11.19
CA THR A 345 -19.64 -11.21 -10.66
C THR A 345 -19.07 -10.53 -9.41
N GLU A 346 -18.48 -11.29 -8.48
CA GLU A 346 -17.89 -10.76 -7.26
C GLU A 346 -16.65 -9.91 -7.53
N ILE A 347 -15.80 -10.30 -8.50
CA ILE A 347 -14.64 -9.52 -8.94
C ILE A 347 -15.09 -8.16 -9.51
N ASP A 348 -16.09 -8.15 -10.40
CA ASP A 348 -16.57 -6.91 -11.02
C ASP A 348 -17.24 -6.00 -10.00
N ALA A 349 -18.04 -6.54 -9.09
CA ALA A 349 -18.66 -5.77 -8.01
C ALA A 349 -17.60 -5.11 -7.10
N ALA A 350 -16.55 -5.86 -6.74
CA ALA A 350 -15.46 -5.32 -5.93
C ALA A 350 -14.65 -4.27 -6.70
N ARG A 351 -14.41 -4.46 -8.01
CA ARG A 351 -13.73 -3.48 -8.87
C ARG A 351 -14.47 -2.15 -8.91
N LEU A 352 -15.79 -2.17 -9.04
CA LEU A 352 -16.61 -0.95 -9.03
C LEU A 352 -16.49 -0.19 -7.71
N LEU A 353 -16.43 -0.88 -6.56
CA LEU A 353 -16.18 -0.23 -5.27
C LEU A 353 -14.78 0.38 -5.19
N VAL A 354 -13.75 -0.31 -5.71
CA VAL A 354 -12.37 0.20 -5.77
C VAL A 354 -12.30 1.45 -6.66
N TRP A 355 -12.87 1.40 -7.85
CA TRP A 355 -12.87 2.53 -8.79
C TRP A 355 -13.61 3.73 -8.22
N ARG A 356 -14.80 3.51 -7.63
CA ARG A 356 -15.55 4.58 -6.95
C ARG A 356 -14.73 5.24 -5.84
N ALA A 357 -14.12 4.46 -4.97
CA ALA A 357 -13.32 5.01 -3.86
C ALA A 357 -12.06 5.75 -4.38
N SER A 358 -11.40 5.24 -5.42
CA SER A 358 -10.27 5.91 -6.04
C SER A 358 -10.66 7.25 -6.67
N TRP A 359 -11.74 7.27 -7.43
CA TRP A 359 -12.30 8.49 -8.01
C TRP A 359 -12.69 9.51 -6.93
N MET A 360 -13.38 9.10 -5.88
CA MET A 360 -13.75 9.97 -4.76
C MET A 360 -12.51 10.58 -4.11
N GLY A 361 -11.49 9.76 -3.81
CA GLY A 361 -10.25 10.21 -3.20
C GLY A 361 -9.49 11.21 -4.07
N ARG A 362 -9.43 10.97 -5.38
CA ARG A 362 -8.79 11.87 -6.36
C ARG A 362 -9.51 13.22 -6.46
N ASN A 363 -10.82 13.22 -6.43
CA ASN A 363 -11.65 14.42 -6.57
C ASN A 363 -11.97 15.12 -5.24
N GLY A 364 -11.31 14.72 -4.14
CA GLY A 364 -11.49 15.34 -2.83
C GLY A 364 -12.89 15.13 -2.24
N ILE A 365 -13.63 14.14 -2.73
CA ILE A 365 -14.97 13.81 -2.24
C ILE A 365 -14.82 13.06 -0.91
N PRO A 366 -15.42 13.52 0.19
CA PRO A 366 -15.31 12.88 1.48
C PRO A 366 -15.83 11.44 1.49
N PHE A 367 -15.14 10.54 2.18
CA PHE A 367 -15.60 9.17 2.43
C PHE A 367 -16.60 9.14 3.60
N GLU A 368 -17.80 9.64 3.37
CA GLU A 368 -18.83 9.78 4.42
C GLU A 368 -19.26 8.43 5.01
N ASN A 369 -19.27 7.37 4.19
CA ASN A 369 -19.62 6.02 4.59
C ASN A 369 -18.38 5.10 4.68
N ALA A 370 -17.18 5.66 4.73
CA ALA A 370 -15.91 4.92 4.71
C ALA A 370 -15.72 4.09 3.42
N GLU A 371 -15.95 4.69 2.25
CA GLU A 371 -15.89 4.04 0.95
C GLU A 371 -14.52 3.41 0.65
N GLY A 372 -13.42 4.03 1.10
CA GLY A 372 -12.08 3.43 1.03
C GLY A 372 -12.00 2.11 1.81
N SER A 373 -12.58 2.06 3.00
CA SER A 373 -12.69 0.82 3.81
C SER A 373 -13.57 -0.23 3.14
N MET A 374 -14.73 0.19 2.57
CA MET A 374 -15.62 -0.73 1.84
C MET A 374 -14.91 -1.38 0.65
N SER A 375 -14.14 -0.62 -0.12
CA SER A 375 -13.42 -1.14 -1.29
C SER A 375 -12.38 -2.19 -0.90
N LYS A 376 -11.58 -1.93 0.15
CA LYS A 376 -10.55 -2.83 0.65
C LYS A 376 -11.14 -4.09 1.28
N LEU A 377 -12.17 -3.95 2.10
CA LEU A 377 -12.87 -5.07 2.73
C LEU A 377 -13.40 -6.03 1.67
N LYS A 378 -14.22 -5.50 0.73
CA LYS A 378 -14.85 -6.34 -0.30
C LYS A 378 -13.82 -7.01 -1.20
N ALA A 379 -12.79 -6.29 -1.64
CA ALA A 379 -11.77 -6.86 -2.53
C ALA A 379 -10.94 -7.95 -1.83
N GLY A 380 -10.58 -7.78 -0.55
CA GLY A 380 -9.87 -8.78 0.24
C GLY A 380 -10.67 -10.08 0.39
N GLU A 381 -11.94 -9.97 0.83
CA GLU A 381 -12.85 -11.12 0.95
C GLU A 381 -13.03 -11.86 -0.38
N VAL A 382 -13.21 -11.11 -1.47
CA VAL A 382 -13.37 -11.68 -2.82
C VAL A 382 -12.09 -12.39 -3.25
N ALA A 383 -10.90 -11.83 -3.02
CA ALA A 383 -9.64 -12.45 -3.41
C ALA A 383 -9.44 -13.80 -2.70
N VAL A 384 -9.68 -13.87 -1.39
CA VAL A 384 -9.57 -15.11 -0.62
C VAL A 384 -10.57 -16.14 -1.13
N TRP A 385 -11.83 -15.73 -1.32
CA TRP A 385 -12.88 -16.66 -1.76
C TRP A 385 -12.65 -17.16 -3.20
N VAL A 386 -12.27 -16.27 -4.13
CA VAL A 386 -12.05 -16.65 -5.53
C VAL A 386 -10.85 -17.57 -5.67
N THR A 387 -9.74 -17.31 -4.99
CA THR A 387 -8.55 -18.15 -5.05
C THR A 387 -8.80 -19.54 -4.44
N GLU A 388 -9.56 -19.63 -3.35
CA GLU A 388 -9.99 -20.90 -2.77
C GLU A 388 -10.89 -21.68 -3.75
N ARG A 389 -11.84 -21.04 -4.44
CA ARG A 389 -12.66 -21.67 -5.46
C ARG A 389 -11.83 -22.11 -6.68
N ALA A 390 -10.80 -21.37 -7.07
CA ALA A 390 -9.89 -21.79 -8.13
C ALA A 390 -9.16 -23.08 -7.79
N ILE A 391 -8.63 -23.22 -6.56
CA ILE A 391 -8.05 -24.49 -6.06
C ILE A 391 -9.07 -25.62 -6.18
N GLN A 392 -10.31 -25.40 -5.72
CA GLN A 392 -11.36 -26.40 -5.73
C GLN A 392 -11.71 -26.85 -7.16
N ILE A 393 -11.77 -25.92 -8.13
CA ILE A 393 -12.06 -26.23 -9.55
C ILE A 393 -10.95 -27.10 -10.16
N LEU A 394 -9.68 -26.81 -9.84
CA LEU A 394 -8.53 -27.58 -10.33
C LEU A 394 -8.42 -28.96 -9.63
N GLY A 395 -9.08 -29.15 -8.50
CA GLY A 395 -9.00 -30.39 -7.73
C GLY A 395 -7.57 -30.66 -7.21
N GLY A 396 -7.07 -31.89 -7.37
CA GLY A 396 -5.70 -32.25 -6.93
C GLY A 396 -4.61 -31.38 -7.54
N ASN A 397 -4.76 -30.95 -8.79
CA ASN A 397 -3.84 -30.03 -9.44
C ASN A 397 -3.79 -28.65 -8.75
N GLY A 398 -4.93 -28.18 -8.21
CA GLY A 398 -4.96 -26.92 -7.48
C GLY A 398 -4.24 -26.96 -6.13
N TYR A 399 -3.97 -28.14 -5.60
CA TYR A 399 -3.23 -28.35 -4.35
C TYR A 399 -1.73 -28.55 -4.55
N ALA A 400 -1.30 -28.72 -5.81
CA ALA A 400 0.10 -28.95 -6.18
C ALA A 400 0.79 -27.63 -6.54
N ARG A 401 2.06 -27.48 -6.10
CA ARG A 401 2.83 -26.23 -6.27
C ARG A 401 3.25 -25.95 -7.72
N GLU A 402 3.14 -26.92 -8.60
CA GLU A 402 3.33 -26.77 -10.05
C GLU A 402 2.24 -25.89 -10.70
N PHE A 403 1.10 -25.70 -10.02
CA PHE A 403 0.00 -24.86 -10.46
C PHE A 403 -0.05 -23.57 -9.64
N PRO A 404 -0.29 -22.40 -10.26
CA PRO A 404 -0.13 -21.12 -9.56
C PRO A 404 -1.24 -20.80 -8.57
N VAL A 405 -2.39 -21.49 -8.62
CA VAL A 405 -3.58 -21.14 -7.81
C VAL A 405 -3.35 -21.27 -6.30
N GLU A 406 -2.51 -22.24 -5.86
CA GLU A 406 -2.17 -22.40 -4.45
C GLU A 406 -1.35 -21.20 -3.93
N ARG A 407 -0.40 -20.68 -4.75
CA ARG A 407 0.40 -19.50 -4.42
C ARG A 407 -0.51 -18.26 -4.34
N TRP A 408 -1.36 -18.06 -5.31
CA TRP A 408 -2.33 -16.94 -5.29
C TRP A 408 -3.25 -16.99 -4.09
N HIS A 409 -3.65 -18.18 -3.63
CA HIS A 409 -4.44 -18.31 -2.41
C HIS A 409 -3.63 -17.94 -1.15
N ARG A 410 -2.37 -18.35 -1.05
CA ARG A 410 -1.47 -17.93 0.02
C ARG A 410 -1.29 -16.41 0.01
N ASP A 411 -1.11 -15.82 -1.16
CA ASP A 411 -0.94 -14.39 -1.34
C ASP A 411 -2.22 -13.60 -1.00
N ALA A 412 -3.38 -14.11 -1.39
CA ALA A 412 -4.65 -13.44 -1.17
C ALA A 412 -4.98 -13.26 0.33
N LYS A 413 -4.55 -14.18 1.20
CA LYS A 413 -4.93 -14.15 2.61
C LYS A 413 -4.49 -12.89 3.35
N ILE A 414 -3.39 -12.27 2.95
CA ILE A 414 -2.90 -11.06 3.63
C ILE A 414 -3.85 -9.86 3.49
N TYR A 415 -4.69 -9.85 2.44
CA TYR A 415 -5.63 -8.75 2.18
C TYR A 415 -6.78 -8.66 3.19
N ASP A 416 -6.99 -9.70 3.99
CA ASP A 416 -7.86 -9.64 5.17
C ASP A 416 -7.15 -9.06 6.41
N ILE A 417 -5.83 -8.94 6.39
CA ILE A 417 -5.00 -8.69 7.58
C ILE A 417 -4.33 -7.33 7.56
N PHE A 418 -3.48 -7.05 6.55
CA PHE A 418 -2.67 -5.83 6.53
C PHE A 418 -3.49 -4.60 6.10
N GLU A 419 -2.94 -3.39 6.25
CA GLU A 419 -3.61 -2.11 5.94
C GLU A 419 -4.94 -1.92 6.69
N GLY A 420 -5.06 -2.57 7.84
CA GLY A 420 -6.26 -2.70 8.66
C GLY A 420 -7.02 -3.97 8.36
N THR A 421 -7.17 -4.83 9.40
CA THR A 421 -7.87 -6.12 9.26
C THR A 421 -9.30 -5.95 8.76
N ALA A 422 -9.91 -7.04 8.26
CA ALA A 422 -11.32 -7.03 7.84
C ALA A 422 -12.23 -6.48 8.94
N GLU A 423 -11.99 -6.87 10.21
CA GLU A 423 -12.75 -6.39 11.37
C GLU A 423 -12.53 -4.89 11.62
N ILE A 424 -11.31 -4.37 11.43
CA ILE A 424 -11.04 -2.92 11.53
C ILE A 424 -11.75 -2.17 10.41
N GLN A 425 -11.79 -2.70 9.17
CA GLN A 425 -12.54 -2.07 8.09
C GLN A 425 -14.05 -2.06 8.42
N GLN A 426 -14.61 -3.16 8.90
CA GLN A 426 -16.00 -3.25 9.34
C GLN A 426 -16.30 -2.27 10.47
N LEU A 427 -15.41 -2.13 11.45
CA LEU A 427 -15.54 -1.17 12.54
C LEU A 427 -15.55 0.29 12.03
N VAL A 428 -14.65 0.62 11.09
CA VAL A 428 -14.59 1.96 10.47
C VAL A 428 -15.88 2.26 9.71
N ILE A 429 -16.38 1.31 8.92
CA ILE A 429 -17.65 1.42 8.18
C ILE A 429 -18.82 1.58 9.15
N ALA A 430 -18.93 0.71 10.16
CA ALA A 430 -20.03 0.75 11.13
C ALA A 430 -20.09 2.09 11.88
N ARG A 431 -18.94 2.65 12.26
CA ARG A 431 -18.84 3.99 12.88
C ARG A 431 -19.27 5.10 11.92
N ALA A 432 -18.89 4.99 10.64
CA ALA A 432 -19.22 6.00 9.63
C ALA A 432 -20.72 6.05 9.36
N ILE A 433 -21.35 4.90 9.08
CA ILE A 433 -22.79 4.84 8.73
C ILE A 433 -23.73 5.08 9.93
N SER A 434 -23.29 4.76 11.16
CA SER A 434 -24.12 4.96 12.35
C SER A 434 -23.93 6.30 13.03
N GLY A 435 -22.78 6.95 12.81
CA GLY A 435 -22.38 8.14 13.58
C GLY A 435 -22.07 7.86 15.06
N ILE A 436 -22.16 6.59 15.49
CA ILE A 436 -21.98 6.15 16.88
C ILE A 436 -20.55 5.69 17.11
N HIS A 437 -19.98 6.04 18.27
CA HIS A 437 -18.73 5.48 18.70
C HIS A 437 -18.92 4.03 19.14
N ILE A 438 -18.37 3.11 18.37
CA ILE A 438 -18.30 1.68 18.70
C ILE A 438 -16.90 1.43 19.26
N PRO A 439 -16.74 0.88 20.46
CA PRO A 439 -15.44 0.69 21.11
C PRO A 439 -14.54 -0.31 20.35
#